data_8f8398cf0450db731bc1846f333746c2
#
_entry.id   8f8398cf0450db731bc1846f333746c2
#
_cell.length_a   1.000
_cell.length_b   1.000
_cell.length_c   1.000
_cell.angle_alpha   90.00
_cell.angle_beta   90.00
_cell.angle_gamma   90.00
#
_symmetry.space_group_name_H-M   'P 1'
#
loop_
_entity.id
_entity.type
_entity.pdbx_description
1 polymer ?
#
loop_
_entity_poly.entity_id
_entity_poly.type
_entity_poly.pdbx_seq_one_letter_code
_entity_poly.pdbx_strand_id
1 'polypeptide(L)'
;MAHFAELDSNNVVLRVIVIDNSEVDSNGGDQSTQAEEYVKDLVPLEGDGQVWKQTSFNNSFRRQFAGVGFTYDPSADLFISVKPYASWTKNLQGSASAGYVDWEPPVAWPGADVEYTDPWGNKAPYFWDWNEDNGRWQGNQIFEKDSDDLGVSKRVYWDPSSSTAKDI
;
A
#
# COMPACT_ATOMS: atom_id res chain seq x y z
N MET A 1 20.44 -8.37 -6.58
CA MET A 1 19.54 -9.51 -6.28
C MET A 1 18.18 -9.21 -6.88
N ALA A 2 17.66 -10.14 -7.66
CA ALA A 2 16.35 -10.06 -8.29
C ALA A 2 15.29 -10.75 -7.41
N HIS A 3 14.07 -10.30 -7.47
CA HIS A 3 12.97 -10.82 -6.66
C HIS A 3 11.89 -11.41 -7.57
N PHE A 4 11.31 -12.53 -7.16
CA PHE A 4 10.27 -13.21 -7.91
C PHE A 4 9.09 -13.54 -6.99
N ALA A 5 7.91 -13.17 -7.42
CA ALA A 5 6.65 -13.48 -6.76
C ALA A 5 6.05 -14.76 -7.33
N GLU A 6 5.69 -15.70 -6.47
CA GLU A 6 4.87 -16.86 -6.83
C GLU A 6 3.40 -16.46 -6.81
N LEU A 7 2.69 -16.78 -7.88
CA LEU A 7 1.28 -16.42 -8.05
C LEU A 7 0.41 -17.68 -8.07
N ASP A 8 -0.76 -17.59 -7.46
CA ASP A 8 -1.80 -18.62 -7.57
C ASP A 8 -2.59 -18.52 -8.89
N SER A 9 -3.61 -19.36 -9.05
CA SER A 9 -4.49 -19.37 -10.22
C SER A 9 -5.32 -18.10 -10.44
N ASN A 10 -5.42 -17.25 -9.42
CA ASN A 10 -6.11 -15.96 -9.46
C ASN A 10 -5.11 -14.78 -9.59
N ASN A 11 -3.84 -15.07 -9.85
CA ASN A 11 -2.74 -14.12 -9.87
C ASN A 11 -2.46 -13.43 -8.52
N VAL A 12 -2.82 -14.05 -7.41
CA VAL A 12 -2.52 -13.54 -6.06
C VAL A 12 -1.12 -14.00 -5.64
N VAL A 13 -0.35 -13.08 -5.08
CA VAL A 13 1.01 -13.34 -4.61
C VAL A 13 0.98 -14.19 -3.35
N LEU A 14 1.57 -15.39 -3.43
CA LEU A 14 1.69 -16.34 -2.33
C LEU A 14 2.95 -16.09 -1.50
N ARG A 15 4.09 -15.87 -2.16
CA ARG A 15 5.38 -15.56 -1.55
C ARG A 15 6.30 -14.83 -2.52
N VAL A 16 7.39 -14.27 -2.00
CA VAL A 16 8.46 -13.66 -2.80
C VAL A 16 9.79 -14.28 -2.43
N ILE A 17 10.59 -14.61 -3.43
CA ILE A 17 11.94 -15.15 -3.24
C ILE A 17 12.98 -14.24 -3.86
N VAL A 18 14.24 -14.51 -3.55
CA VAL A 18 15.39 -13.75 -4.06
C VAL A 18 16.29 -14.68 -4.86
N ILE A 19 16.68 -14.24 -6.05
CA ILE A 19 17.60 -14.94 -6.97
C ILE A 19 18.79 -14.01 -7.25
N ASP A 20 19.97 -14.59 -7.49
CA ASP A 20 21.13 -13.81 -7.88
C ASP A 20 20.93 -13.14 -9.24
N ASN A 21 21.38 -11.90 -9.41
CA ASN A 21 21.25 -11.19 -10.68
C ASN A 21 21.99 -11.90 -11.83
N SER A 22 23.13 -12.52 -11.55
CA SER A 22 23.88 -13.24 -12.57
C SER A 22 23.11 -14.42 -13.19
N GLU A 23 22.27 -15.08 -12.39
CA GLU A 23 21.39 -16.14 -12.85
C GLU A 23 20.29 -15.57 -13.75
N VAL A 24 19.70 -14.44 -13.37
CA VAL A 24 18.68 -13.76 -14.18
C VAL A 24 19.27 -13.27 -15.50
N ASP A 25 20.42 -12.59 -15.46
CA ASP A 25 21.12 -12.08 -16.63
C ASP A 25 21.47 -13.20 -17.63
N SER A 26 21.89 -14.37 -17.12
CA SER A 26 22.21 -15.56 -17.92
C SER A 26 20.98 -16.23 -18.55
N ASN A 27 19.79 -15.93 -18.03
CA ASN A 27 18.51 -16.50 -18.45
C ASN A 27 17.57 -15.46 -19.08
N GLY A 28 18.11 -14.52 -19.85
CA GLY A 28 17.33 -13.56 -20.64
C GLY A 28 17.13 -12.19 -20.00
N GLY A 29 17.64 -11.97 -18.78
CA GLY A 29 17.60 -10.69 -18.10
C GLY A 29 16.27 -10.37 -17.42
N ASP A 30 16.21 -9.14 -16.88
CA ASP A 30 15.04 -8.65 -16.14
C ASP A 30 13.76 -8.70 -16.96
N GLN A 31 12.67 -9.11 -16.30
CA GLN A 31 11.31 -9.18 -16.83
C GLN A 31 11.13 -10.20 -17.98
N SER A 32 12.14 -11.02 -18.27
CA SER A 32 12.02 -12.00 -19.34
C SER A 32 11.22 -13.24 -18.90
N THR A 33 10.44 -13.77 -19.83
CA THR A 33 9.75 -15.06 -19.62
C THR A 33 10.76 -16.18 -19.38
N GLN A 34 11.93 -16.12 -20.03
CA GLN A 34 12.97 -17.12 -19.85
C GLN A 34 13.50 -17.15 -18.41
N ALA A 35 13.70 -15.97 -17.78
CA ALA A 35 14.11 -15.91 -16.37
C ALA A 35 13.02 -16.45 -15.45
N GLU A 36 11.75 -16.14 -15.71
CA GLU A 36 10.60 -16.63 -14.95
C GLU A 36 10.46 -18.18 -15.05
N GLU A 37 10.67 -18.74 -16.24
CA GLU A 37 10.71 -20.19 -16.44
C GLU A 37 11.91 -20.84 -15.76
N TYR A 38 13.10 -20.24 -15.87
CA TYR A 38 14.30 -20.70 -15.17
C TYR A 38 14.07 -20.77 -13.66
N VAL A 39 13.47 -19.74 -13.09
CA VAL A 39 13.15 -19.72 -11.64
C VAL A 39 12.16 -20.82 -11.27
N LYS A 40 11.19 -21.12 -12.12
CA LYS A 40 10.25 -22.22 -11.93
C LYS A 40 10.93 -23.59 -11.91
N ASP A 41 11.95 -23.78 -12.74
CA ASP A 41 12.72 -25.02 -12.77
C ASP A 41 13.66 -25.13 -11.55
N LEU A 42 14.19 -24.00 -11.09
CA LEU A 42 15.10 -23.93 -9.94
C LEU A 42 14.37 -24.06 -8.59
N VAL A 43 13.23 -23.39 -8.47
CA VAL A 43 12.45 -23.34 -7.24
C VAL A 43 11.02 -23.82 -7.53
N PRO A 44 10.69 -25.07 -7.13
CA PRO A 44 9.36 -25.61 -7.36
C PRO A 44 8.26 -24.73 -6.76
N LEU A 45 7.15 -24.63 -7.50
CA LEU A 45 5.94 -23.98 -7.01
C LEU A 45 5.36 -24.73 -5.80
N GLU A 46 4.77 -24.00 -4.87
CA GLU A 46 4.20 -24.56 -3.64
C GLU A 46 2.67 -24.38 -3.60
N GLY A 47 1.98 -25.38 -3.03
CA GLY A 47 0.53 -25.32 -2.85
C GLY A 47 -0.22 -25.01 -4.13
N ASP A 48 -0.92 -23.87 -4.17
CA ASP A 48 -1.72 -23.42 -5.32
C ASP A 48 -0.92 -22.56 -6.33
N GLY A 49 0.40 -22.48 -6.16
CA GLY A 49 1.30 -21.71 -7.06
C GLY A 49 1.23 -22.18 -8.51
N GLN A 50 1.21 -21.24 -9.44
CA GLN A 50 1.10 -21.51 -10.90
C GLN A 50 2.29 -21.00 -11.67
N VAL A 51 2.74 -19.78 -11.38
CA VAL A 51 3.81 -19.11 -12.11
C VAL A 51 4.67 -18.25 -11.20
N TRP A 52 5.89 -17.99 -11.64
CA TRP A 52 6.75 -16.95 -11.09
C TRP A 52 6.65 -15.68 -11.93
N LYS A 53 6.59 -14.52 -11.28
CA LYS A 53 6.70 -13.21 -11.91
C LYS A 53 7.75 -12.38 -11.20
N GLN A 54 8.71 -11.84 -11.97
CA GLN A 54 9.72 -10.97 -11.40
C GLN A 54 9.07 -9.68 -10.85
N THR A 55 9.56 -9.18 -9.72
CA THR A 55 9.13 -7.93 -9.09
C THR A 55 10.32 -7.05 -8.76
N SER A 56 10.13 -5.73 -8.78
CA SER A 56 11.19 -4.76 -8.56
C SER A 56 11.21 -4.25 -7.13
N PHE A 57 12.30 -4.50 -6.41
CA PHE A 57 12.49 -4.01 -5.03
C PHE A 57 12.42 -2.48 -4.92
N ASN A 58 12.91 -1.76 -5.93
CA ASN A 58 12.92 -0.31 -5.98
C ASN A 58 11.82 0.29 -6.88
N ASN A 59 10.80 -0.49 -7.20
CA ASN A 59 9.65 -0.07 -8.00
C ASN A 59 9.99 0.45 -9.42
N SER A 60 11.08 -0.05 -10.02
CA SER A 60 11.55 0.40 -11.34
C SER A 60 10.73 -0.20 -12.49
N PHE A 61 10.02 -1.29 -12.26
CA PHE A 61 9.08 -1.92 -13.20
C PHE A 61 7.91 -2.58 -12.45
N ARG A 62 6.86 -2.93 -13.19
CA ARG A 62 5.63 -3.55 -12.66
C ARG A 62 5.02 -2.76 -11.50
N ARG A 63 5.18 -1.42 -11.52
CA ARG A 63 4.60 -0.41 -10.63
C ARG A 63 5.15 -0.42 -9.22
N GLN A 64 5.16 -1.57 -8.53
CA GLN A 64 5.59 -1.68 -7.15
C GLN A 64 6.13 -3.07 -6.83
N PHE A 65 6.84 -3.16 -5.70
CA PHE A 65 7.26 -4.44 -5.16
C PHE A 65 6.07 -5.30 -4.77
N ALA A 66 6.10 -6.56 -5.16
CA ALA A 66 5.04 -7.51 -4.86
C ALA A 66 5.01 -7.86 -3.37
N GLY A 67 3.91 -7.59 -2.69
CA GLY A 67 3.63 -8.07 -1.34
C GLY A 67 2.75 -9.33 -1.37
N VAL A 68 2.85 -10.16 -0.35
CA VAL A 68 1.93 -11.31 -0.17
C VAL A 68 0.49 -10.80 -0.12
N GLY A 69 -0.40 -11.46 -0.87
CA GLY A 69 -1.80 -11.05 -1.04
C GLY A 69 -2.04 -9.98 -2.11
N PHE A 70 -1.00 -9.39 -2.71
CA PHE A 70 -1.16 -8.51 -3.87
C PHE A 70 -1.64 -9.31 -5.08
N THR A 71 -2.27 -8.65 -6.04
CA THR A 71 -2.71 -9.26 -7.28
C THR A 71 -1.85 -8.76 -8.44
N TYR A 72 -1.40 -9.67 -9.29
CA TYR A 72 -0.76 -9.31 -10.55
C TYR A 72 -1.82 -9.15 -11.64
N ASP A 73 -1.80 -8.02 -12.36
CA ASP A 73 -2.64 -7.78 -13.52
C ASP A 73 -1.83 -8.06 -14.80
N PRO A 74 -2.08 -9.17 -15.48
CA PRO A 74 -1.31 -9.53 -16.69
C PRO A 74 -1.59 -8.63 -17.89
N SER A 75 -2.71 -7.91 -17.90
CA SER A 75 -3.06 -7.00 -18.99
C SER A 75 -2.33 -5.66 -18.89
N ALA A 76 -2.04 -5.22 -17.70
CA ALA A 76 -1.33 -3.99 -17.41
C ALA A 76 0.15 -4.23 -17.04
N ASP A 77 0.56 -5.50 -16.85
CA ASP A 77 1.87 -5.96 -16.39
C ASP A 77 2.32 -5.23 -15.11
N LEU A 78 1.47 -5.30 -14.07
CA LEU A 78 1.76 -4.63 -12.79
C LEU A 78 1.19 -5.37 -11.58
N PHE A 79 1.79 -5.12 -10.40
CA PHE A 79 1.27 -5.60 -9.13
C PHE A 79 0.36 -4.54 -8.50
N ILE A 80 -0.75 -4.99 -7.93
CA ILE A 80 -1.78 -4.17 -7.29
C ILE A 80 -1.86 -4.60 -5.83
N SER A 81 -1.75 -3.64 -4.92
CA SER A 81 -1.87 -3.89 -3.48
C SER A 81 -3.26 -4.39 -3.09
N VAL A 82 -3.35 -5.01 -1.92
CA VAL A 82 -4.64 -5.44 -1.36
C VAL A 82 -5.55 -4.21 -1.20
N LYS A 83 -6.83 -4.37 -1.56
CA LYS A 83 -7.84 -3.33 -1.38
C LYS A 83 -8.02 -3.04 0.11
N PRO A 84 -7.76 -1.81 0.59
CA PRO A 84 -7.78 -1.52 2.02
C PRO A 84 -9.20 -1.48 2.59
N TYR A 85 -10.16 -0.95 1.81
CA TYR A 85 -11.55 -0.76 2.23
C TYR A 85 -12.53 -1.03 1.08
N ALA A 86 -13.71 -1.55 1.39
CA ALA A 86 -14.70 -1.95 0.38
C ALA A 86 -15.18 -0.77 -0.50
N SER A 87 -15.30 0.42 0.09
CA SER A 87 -15.75 1.63 -0.61
C SER A 87 -14.72 2.24 -1.56
N TRP A 88 -13.42 1.92 -1.39
CA TRP A 88 -12.36 2.52 -2.20
C TRP A 88 -12.38 2.01 -3.63
N THR A 89 -11.96 2.83 -4.57
CA THR A 89 -11.89 2.50 -5.99
C THR A 89 -10.46 2.32 -6.46
N LYS A 90 -10.26 1.43 -7.45
CA LYS A 90 -8.95 1.23 -8.06
C LYS A 90 -8.56 2.46 -8.87
N ASN A 91 -7.38 3.01 -8.63
CA ASN A 91 -6.79 4.10 -9.39
C ASN A 91 -5.33 3.79 -9.76
N LEU A 92 -5.14 3.21 -10.94
CA LEU A 92 -3.80 2.86 -11.46
C LEU A 92 -3.08 4.04 -12.12
N GLN A 93 -3.75 5.16 -12.31
CA GLN A 93 -3.22 6.38 -12.95
C GLN A 93 -2.84 7.47 -11.94
N GLY A 94 -3.37 7.38 -10.73
CA GLY A 94 -3.16 8.37 -9.68
C GLY A 94 -1.81 8.24 -8.98
N SER A 95 -1.38 9.33 -8.38
CA SER A 95 -0.34 9.31 -7.35
C SER A 95 -0.93 8.80 -6.03
N ALA A 96 -0.11 8.20 -5.20
CA ALA A 96 -0.52 7.69 -3.90
C ALA A 96 -1.28 8.75 -3.07
N SER A 97 -2.54 8.47 -2.78
CA SER A 97 -3.35 9.25 -1.86
C SER A 97 -3.33 8.56 -0.50
N ALA A 98 -3.08 9.29 0.57
CA ALA A 98 -3.05 8.73 1.94
C ALA A 98 -2.12 7.50 2.11
N GLY A 99 -1.05 7.41 1.32
CA GLY A 99 -0.10 6.28 1.36
C GLY A 99 -0.52 5.02 0.58
N TYR A 100 -1.65 5.04 -0.11
CA TYR A 100 -2.13 3.92 -0.92
C TYR A 100 -1.92 4.20 -2.42
N VAL A 101 -1.14 3.36 -3.07
CA VAL A 101 -0.68 3.59 -4.45
C VAL A 101 -1.76 3.26 -5.49
N ASP A 102 -2.56 2.22 -5.24
CA ASP A 102 -3.50 1.66 -6.22
C ASP A 102 -4.96 1.96 -5.95
N TRP A 103 -5.24 2.56 -4.81
CA TRP A 103 -6.59 2.72 -4.30
C TRP A 103 -6.87 4.16 -3.89
N GLU A 104 -8.04 4.62 -4.22
CA GLU A 104 -8.49 5.98 -3.93
C GLU A 104 -9.78 5.94 -3.10
N PRO A 105 -9.80 6.67 -1.97
CA PRO A 105 -11.00 6.80 -1.14
C PRO A 105 -12.07 7.61 -1.84
N PRO A 106 -13.37 7.40 -1.52
CA PRO A 106 -14.46 8.22 -2.03
C PRO A 106 -14.37 9.70 -1.63
N VAL A 107 -13.69 9.98 -0.53
CA VAL A 107 -13.42 11.34 -0.02
C VAL A 107 -11.92 11.54 0.03
N ALA A 108 -11.43 12.58 -0.62
CA ALA A 108 -10.00 12.90 -0.65
C ALA A 108 -9.40 12.97 0.76
N TRP A 109 -8.18 12.47 0.88
CA TRP A 109 -7.44 12.54 2.15
C TRP A 109 -7.22 14.00 2.56
N PRO A 110 -7.48 14.35 3.84
CA PRO A 110 -7.37 15.72 4.33
C PRO A 110 -5.99 16.35 4.19
N GLY A 111 -4.94 15.52 4.18
CA GLY A 111 -3.56 15.97 4.16
C GLY A 111 -2.90 15.95 5.54
N ALA A 112 -1.57 15.99 5.52
CA ALA A 112 -0.76 16.04 6.76
C ALA A 112 -0.75 17.44 7.40
N ASP A 113 -1.13 18.47 6.64
CA ASP A 113 -1.07 19.87 7.07
C ASP A 113 -2.28 20.30 7.91
N VAL A 114 -3.27 19.40 8.08
CA VAL A 114 -4.42 19.68 8.94
C VAL A 114 -4.03 19.41 10.38
N GLU A 115 -3.88 20.49 11.15
CA GLU A 115 -3.38 20.46 12.51
C GLU A 115 -4.47 20.80 13.53
N TYR A 116 -4.34 20.26 14.73
CA TYR A 116 -5.03 20.70 15.93
C TYR A 116 -4.08 21.52 16.79
N THR A 117 -4.61 22.59 17.38
CA THR A 117 -3.91 23.36 18.42
C THR A 117 -4.50 22.99 19.79
N ASP A 118 -3.66 22.50 20.67
CA ASP A 118 -4.07 22.14 22.04
C ASP A 118 -4.37 23.40 22.91
N PRO A 119 -4.93 23.23 24.10
CA PRO A 119 -5.21 24.34 25.01
C PRO A 119 -3.96 25.12 25.48
N TRP A 120 -2.78 24.58 25.30
CA TRP A 120 -1.51 25.21 25.67
C TRP A 120 -0.79 25.85 24.47
N GLY A 121 -1.38 25.78 23.26
CA GLY A 121 -0.86 26.40 22.05
C GLY A 121 0.07 25.53 21.23
N ASN A 122 0.26 24.26 21.58
CA ASN A 122 1.04 23.33 20.77
C ASN A 122 0.23 22.87 19.56
N LYS A 123 0.90 22.70 18.45
CA LYS A 123 0.29 22.21 17.21
C LYS A 123 0.82 20.83 16.86
N ALA A 124 -0.07 19.96 16.43
CA ALA A 124 0.31 18.66 15.87
C ALA A 124 -0.71 18.20 14.82
N PRO A 125 -0.25 17.42 13.81
CA PRO A 125 -1.15 16.88 12.81
C PRO A 125 -2.09 15.85 13.40
N TYR A 126 -3.26 15.66 12.78
CA TYR A 126 -4.11 14.52 13.08
C TYR A 126 -3.55 13.24 12.45
N PHE A 127 -3.69 12.14 13.17
CA PHE A 127 -3.54 10.80 12.60
C PHE A 127 -4.88 10.40 11.97
N TRP A 128 -4.95 10.52 10.65
CA TRP A 128 -6.17 10.22 9.90
C TRP A 128 -6.28 8.74 9.61
N ASP A 129 -7.46 8.18 9.86
CA ASP A 129 -7.86 6.84 9.48
C ASP A 129 -9.21 6.88 8.77
N TRP A 130 -9.42 5.95 7.81
CA TRP A 130 -10.67 5.86 7.11
C TRP A 130 -11.70 5.09 7.93
N ASN A 131 -12.84 5.68 8.17
CA ASN A 131 -13.98 5.01 8.79
C ASN A 131 -14.96 4.56 7.70
N GLU A 132 -14.95 3.25 7.42
CA GLU A 132 -15.76 2.65 6.35
C GLU A 132 -17.25 2.75 6.63
N ASP A 133 -17.68 2.56 7.89
CA ASP A 133 -19.09 2.60 8.29
C ASP A 133 -19.72 3.98 8.06
N ASN A 134 -18.93 5.02 8.25
CA ASN A 134 -19.38 6.41 8.10
C ASN A 134 -18.95 7.02 6.75
N GLY A 135 -18.15 6.33 5.95
CA GLY A 135 -17.66 6.80 4.67
C GLY A 135 -16.86 8.10 4.75
N ARG A 136 -16.02 8.25 5.78
CA ARG A 136 -15.28 9.49 6.05
C ARG A 136 -13.95 9.26 6.76
N TRP A 137 -13.04 10.23 6.66
CA TRP A 137 -11.84 10.29 7.46
C TRP A 137 -12.13 10.66 8.89
N GLN A 138 -11.53 9.94 9.83
CA GLN A 138 -11.51 10.26 11.26
C GLN A 138 -10.09 10.55 11.69
N GLY A 139 -9.90 11.66 12.39
CA GLY A 139 -8.62 12.09 12.93
C GLY A 139 -8.56 11.87 14.43
N ASN A 140 -7.44 11.37 14.90
CA ASN A 140 -7.14 11.24 16.31
C ASN A 140 -5.88 12.03 16.62
N GLN A 141 -5.87 12.73 17.75
CA GLN A 141 -4.71 13.40 18.29
C GLN A 141 -4.66 13.22 19.80
N ILE A 142 -3.46 12.93 20.31
CA ILE A 142 -3.19 12.81 21.73
C ILE A 142 -2.10 13.81 22.07
N PHE A 143 -2.35 14.68 23.05
CA PHE A 143 -1.38 15.59 23.60
C PHE A 143 -1.09 15.19 25.04
N GLU A 144 0.18 15.11 25.38
CA GLU A 144 0.65 14.96 26.75
C GLU A 144 1.22 16.31 27.19
N LYS A 145 0.75 16.80 28.32
CA LYS A 145 1.23 18.07 28.86
C LYS A 145 2.54 17.89 29.61
N ASP A 146 2.60 16.87 30.46
CA ASP A 146 3.76 16.45 31.26
C ASP A 146 3.61 14.96 31.57
N SER A 147 4.69 14.33 32.05
CA SER A 147 4.73 12.89 32.36
C SER A 147 3.67 12.38 33.35
N ASP A 148 3.05 13.28 34.09
CA ASP A 148 2.08 12.96 35.16
C ASP A 148 0.64 13.41 34.85
N ASP A 149 0.40 14.01 33.66
CA ASP A 149 -0.91 14.50 33.26
C ASP A 149 -1.50 13.60 32.15
N LEU A 150 -2.75 13.17 32.33
CA LEU A 150 -3.48 12.41 31.30
C LEU A 150 -3.62 13.30 30.05
N GLY A 151 -3.06 12.86 28.95
CA GLY A 151 -3.07 13.61 27.70
C GLY A 151 -4.46 14.01 27.24
N VAL A 152 -4.57 15.18 26.63
CA VAL A 152 -5.81 15.61 25.98
C VAL A 152 -5.98 14.82 24.68
N SER A 153 -7.06 14.05 24.59
CA SER A 153 -7.44 13.33 23.38
C SER A 153 -8.45 14.14 22.60
N LYS A 154 -8.17 14.38 21.33
CA LYS A 154 -9.10 15.03 20.40
C LYS A 154 -9.47 14.06 19.29
N ARG A 155 -10.77 13.86 19.08
CA ARG A 155 -11.31 13.06 17.98
C ARG A 155 -12.16 13.95 17.08
N VAL A 156 -11.91 13.85 15.79
CA VAL A 156 -12.60 14.66 14.78
C VAL A 156 -12.96 13.82 13.56
N TYR A 157 -13.83 14.35 12.72
CA TYR A 157 -14.01 13.86 11.37
C TYR A 157 -13.69 14.96 10.34
N TRP A 158 -13.30 14.57 9.17
CA TRP A 158 -13.11 15.49 8.06
C TRP A 158 -14.43 15.81 7.36
N ASP A 159 -14.74 17.10 7.25
CA ASP A 159 -15.86 17.58 6.44
C ASP A 159 -15.34 18.16 5.12
N PRO A 160 -15.47 17.44 4.00
CA PRO A 160 -14.96 17.89 2.71
C PRO A 160 -15.69 19.13 2.17
N SER A 161 -16.91 19.39 2.61
CA SER A 161 -17.70 20.55 2.16
C SER A 161 -17.16 21.88 2.68
N SER A 162 -16.61 21.88 3.87
CA SER A 162 -15.99 23.04 4.51
C SER A 162 -14.47 22.99 4.51
N SER A 163 -13.88 21.86 4.07
CA SER A 163 -12.43 21.59 4.17
C SER A 163 -11.87 21.82 5.58
N THR A 164 -12.58 21.33 6.59
CA THR A 164 -12.22 21.47 8.01
C THR A 164 -12.44 20.18 8.78
N ALA A 165 -11.64 20.01 9.85
CA ALA A 165 -11.89 19.00 10.89
C ALA A 165 -13.00 19.46 11.83
N LYS A 166 -13.93 18.57 12.15
CA LYS A 166 -15.05 18.83 13.07
C LYS A 166 -15.07 17.80 14.19
N ASP A 167 -15.49 18.22 15.37
CA ASP A 167 -15.57 17.37 16.56
C ASP A 167 -16.57 16.21 16.37
N ILE A 168 -16.23 15.05 16.95
CA ILE A 168 -17.10 13.88 17.06
C ILE A 168 -17.76 13.89 18.43
#